data_4a45809e1145c211eb6c72f702b4b990
#
_entry.id   4a45809e1145c211eb6c72f702b4b990
#
_cell.length_a   1.000
_cell.length_b   1.000
_cell.length_c   1.000
_cell.angle_alpha   90.00
_cell.angle_beta   90.00
_cell.angle_gamma   90.00
#
_symmetry.space_group_name_H-M   'P 1'
#
loop_
_entity.id
_entity.type
_entity.pdbx_description
1 polymer ?
#
loop_
_entity_poly.entity_id
_entity_poly.type
_entity_poly.pdbx_seq_one_letter_code
_entity_poly.pdbx_strand_id
1 'polypeptide(L)'
;GEITPSCSRFPTPSGIFRDAIGLSKLIPSIFKPGIIMADWDHKESKFVDQVMGAFMFMRKSIFEKIGYFDEQFFVYYEEVDFSKRLSEIGGKSFFDAEIKAIHTREGTTSSVKAFRLFLNLQSRLKYAKKHFKSSGYWCVWFCTFFIEPLTRSVSLLFSDKKNEIPDLFKGYWLLLKNR
;
A
#
# COMPACT_ATOMS: atom_id res chain seq x y z
N GLY A 1 7.21 23.07 -2.81
CA GLY A 1 6.66 21.72 -2.78
C GLY A 1 7.78 20.69 -2.76
N GLU A 2 7.67 19.71 -1.90
CA GLU A 2 8.61 18.59 -1.84
C GLU A 2 8.14 17.44 -2.75
N ILE A 3 9.10 16.77 -3.40
CA ILE A 3 8.80 15.53 -4.15
C ILE A 3 8.44 14.44 -3.14
N THR A 4 7.30 13.79 -3.36
CA THR A 4 6.86 12.68 -2.52
C THR A 4 6.83 11.38 -3.31
N PRO A 5 7.19 10.22 -2.69
CA PRO A 5 7.09 8.95 -3.35
C PRO A 5 5.67 8.71 -3.89
N SER A 6 5.56 8.52 -5.20
CA SER A 6 4.30 8.33 -5.92
C SER A 6 4.27 7.01 -6.72
N CYS A 7 5.28 6.17 -6.51
CA CYS A 7 5.39 4.85 -7.12
C CYS A 7 5.53 3.76 -6.06
N SER A 8 5.07 2.57 -6.38
CA SER A 8 5.17 1.41 -5.50
C SER A 8 5.55 0.15 -6.29
N ARG A 9 6.12 -0.81 -5.57
CA ARG A 9 6.31 -2.18 -6.04
C ARG A 9 5.04 -2.97 -5.82
N PHE A 10 4.85 -4.02 -6.59
CA PHE A 10 3.78 -4.95 -6.26
C PHE A 10 4.02 -5.59 -4.90
N PRO A 11 2.99 -5.62 -4.04
CA PRO A 11 3.07 -6.31 -2.77
C PRO A 11 3.44 -7.78 -2.96
N THR A 12 4.34 -8.26 -2.12
CA THR A 12 4.68 -9.69 -2.03
C THR A 12 4.53 -10.17 -0.59
N PRO A 13 4.23 -11.45 -0.33
CA PRO A 13 4.15 -11.97 1.03
C PRO A 13 5.42 -11.70 1.85
N SER A 14 6.59 -11.89 1.24
CA SER A 14 7.88 -11.63 1.89
C SER A 14 8.15 -10.14 2.15
N GLY A 15 7.72 -9.26 1.24
CA GLY A 15 7.80 -7.81 1.43
C GLY A 15 6.93 -7.35 2.60
N ILE A 16 5.67 -7.80 2.64
CA ILE A 16 4.74 -7.49 3.73
C ILE A 16 5.27 -8.05 5.06
N PHE A 17 5.82 -9.27 5.09
CA PHE A 17 6.42 -9.83 6.29
C PHE A 17 7.59 -8.97 6.80
N ARG A 18 8.53 -8.59 5.92
CA ARG A 18 9.67 -7.73 6.30
C ARG A 18 9.23 -6.39 6.86
N ASP A 19 8.22 -5.77 6.23
CA ASP A 19 7.67 -4.50 6.72
C ASP A 19 6.96 -4.68 8.07
N ALA A 20 6.22 -5.79 8.24
CA ALA A 20 5.51 -6.10 9.47
C ALA A 20 6.44 -6.26 10.70
N ILE A 21 7.61 -6.90 10.51
CA ILE A 21 8.61 -7.04 11.58
C ILE A 21 9.55 -5.83 11.70
N GLY A 22 9.37 -4.81 10.87
CA GLY A 22 10.12 -3.56 10.94
C GLY A 22 11.52 -3.60 10.31
N LEU A 23 11.92 -4.66 9.60
CA LEU A 23 13.26 -4.77 9.00
C LEU A 23 13.57 -3.64 8.01
N SER A 24 12.58 -3.20 7.24
CA SER A 24 12.74 -2.10 6.29
C SER A 24 13.02 -0.75 6.97
N LYS A 25 12.66 -0.61 8.25
CA LYS A 25 12.94 0.59 9.05
C LYS A 25 14.26 0.48 9.81
N LEU A 26 14.58 -0.72 10.30
CA LEU A 26 15.79 -0.97 11.11
C LEU A 26 17.05 -1.02 10.26
N ILE A 27 16.99 -1.62 9.07
CA ILE A 27 18.15 -1.80 8.18
C ILE A 27 17.74 -1.44 6.74
N PRO A 28 17.42 -0.14 6.45
CA PRO A 28 16.94 0.29 5.14
C PRO A 28 17.98 0.13 4.02
N SER A 29 19.25 0.08 4.34
CA SER A 29 20.34 -0.16 3.38
C SER A 29 20.30 -1.57 2.78
N ILE A 30 19.81 -2.56 3.52
CA ILE A 30 19.71 -3.96 3.08
C ILE A 30 18.28 -4.31 2.68
N PHE A 31 17.31 -3.88 3.48
CA PHE A 31 15.90 -4.20 3.29
C PHE A 31 15.12 -2.97 2.84
N LYS A 32 14.95 -2.84 1.53
CA LYS A 32 14.13 -1.78 0.95
C LYS A 32 12.66 -1.93 1.38
N PRO A 33 11.89 -0.82 1.47
CA PRO A 33 10.45 -0.89 1.73
C PRO A 33 9.77 -1.86 0.77
N GLY A 34 8.87 -2.69 1.31
CA GLY A 34 8.25 -3.78 0.55
C GLY A 34 7.28 -3.29 -0.53
N ILE A 35 6.71 -2.11 -0.36
CA ILE A 35 5.69 -1.55 -1.25
C ILE A 35 6.12 -0.18 -1.78
N ILE A 36 6.15 0.86 -0.97
CA ILE A 36 6.45 2.23 -1.40
C ILE A 36 7.90 2.36 -1.83
N MET A 37 8.16 2.93 -3.02
CA MET A 37 9.50 3.18 -3.56
C MET A 37 10.12 4.45 -2.95
N ALA A 38 10.23 4.51 -1.62
CA ALA A 38 10.87 5.61 -0.90
C ALA A 38 12.41 5.58 -1.00
N ASP A 39 12.97 4.53 -1.56
CA ASP A 39 14.40 4.33 -1.82
C ASP A 39 14.87 4.93 -3.15
N TRP A 40 14.02 5.73 -3.80
CA TRP A 40 14.28 6.41 -5.06
C TRP A 40 13.75 7.85 -4.99
N ASP A 41 14.49 8.78 -5.58
CA ASP A 41 14.23 10.23 -5.49
C ASP A 41 13.16 10.75 -6.47
N HIS A 42 12.62 9.90 -7.35
CA HIS A 42 11.59 10.22 -8.35
C HIS A 42 12.01 11.36 -9.34
N LYS A 43 13.29 11.53 -9.60
CA LYS A 43 13.79 12.56 -10.54
C LYS A 43 13.97 12.05 -11.96
N GLU A 44 13.93 10.76 -12.19
CA GLU A 44 14.13 10.13 -13.49
C GLU A 44 12.87 9.36 -13.91
N SER A 45 12.53 9.48 -15.20
CA SER A 45 11.42 8.72 -15.79
C SER A 45 11.81 7.27 -15.97
N LYS A 46 10.95 6.33 -15.56
CA LYS A 46 11.20 4.89 -15.73
C LYS A 46 9.94 4.03 -15.61
N PHE A 47 10.08 2.79 -16.03
CA PHE A 47 9.05 1.78 -15.76
C PHE A 47 9.05 1.41 -14.29
N VAL A 48 7.85 1.31 -13.72
CA VAL A 48 7.58 0.95 -12.32
C VAL A 48 6.46 -0.10 -12.29
N ASP A 49 6.30 -0.78 -11.16
CA ASP A 49 5.21 -1.75 -11.02
C ASP A 49 3.85 -1.06 -11.02
N GLN A 50 3.73 0.07 -10.29
CA GLN A 50 2.52 0.87 -10.28
C GLN A 50 2.81 2.34 -9.90
N VAL A 51 1.97 3.25 -10.37
CA VAL A 51 1.90 4.65 -9.95
C VAL A 51 0.71 4.85 -9.03
N MET A 52 0.80 5.82 -8.12
CA MET A 52 -0.26 6.13 -7.15
C MET A 52 -1.54 6.60 -7.86
N GLY A 53 -2.69 6.12 -7.42
CA GLY A 53 -4.00 6.42 -8.00
C GLY A 53 -4.40 7.90 -7.99
N ALA A 54 -3.73 8.73 -7.16
CA ALA A 54 -3.99 10.17 -7.12
C ALA A 54 -3.73 10.91 -8.45
N PHE A 55 -2.86 10.36 -9.30
CA PHE A 55 -2.58 10.92 -10.63
C PHE A 55 -2.14 9.81 -11.59
N MET A 56 -3.09 9.26 -12.32
CA MET A 56 -2.90 8.18 -13.30
C MET A 56 -3.50 8.57 -14.65
N PHE A 57 -2.75 8.33 -15.71
CA PHE A 57 -3.26 8.38 -17.07
C PHE A 57 -3.19 7.01 -17.72
N MET A 58 -4.23 6.63 -18.42
CA MET A 58 -4.28 5.37 -19.16
C MET A 58 -5.17 5.47 -20.37
N ARG A 59 -4.89 4.66 -21.38
CA ARG A 59 -5.72 4.57 -22.58
C ARG A 59 -7.02 3.84 -22.25
N LYS A 60 -8.15 4.31 -22.80
CA LYS A 60 -9.46 3.67 -22.66
C LYS A 60 -9.43 2.18 -23.04
N SER A 61 -8.69 1.84 -24.09
CA SER A 61 -8.52 0.46 -24.55
C SER A 61 -7.91 -0.49 -23.49
N ILE A 62 -7.21 0.03 -22.47
CA ILE A 62 -6.71 -0.78 -21.37
C ILE A 62 -7.87 -1.27 -20.50
N PHE A 63 -8.84 -0.39 -20.18
CA PHE A 63 -10.05 -0.78 -19.45
C PHE A 63 -10.87 -1.83 -20.23
N GLU A 64 -10.96 -1.70 -21.54
CA GLU A 64 -11.66 -2.66 -22.40
C GLU A 64 -10.97 -4.03 -22.39
N LYS A 65 -9.65 -4.05 -22.22
CA LYS A 65 -8.84 -5.26 -22.26
C LYS A 65 -8.76 -6.00 -20.92
N ILE A 66 -8.62 -5.28 -19.79
CA ILE A 66 -8.39 -5.88 -18.47
C ILE A 66 -9.54 -5.64 -17.49
N GLY A 67 -10.58 -4.92 -17.89
CA GLY A 67 -11.68 -4.47 -17.04
C GLY A 67 -11.34 -3.20 -16.25
N TYR A 68 -12.32 -2.68 -15.57
CA TYR A 68 -12.21 -1.49 -14.72
C TYR A 68 -11.55 -1.81 -13.38
N PHE A 69 -11.53 -0.82 -12.48
CA PHE A 69 -11.14 -1.06 -11.08
C PHE A 69 -12.09 -2.07 -10.45
N ASP A 70 -11.54 -2.96 -9.64
CA ASP A 70 -12.32 -3.99 -8.96
C ASP A 70 -13.01 -3.36 -7.74
N GLU A 71 -14.35 -3.31 -7.78
CA GLU A 71 -15.19 -2.66 -6.76
C GLU A 71 -15.11 -3.30 -5.37
N GLN A 72 -14.50 -4.49 -5.25
CA GLN A 72 -14.21 -5.03 -3.93
C GLN A 72 -13.27 -4.14 -3.12
N PHE A 73 -12.44 -3.32 -3.79
CA PHE A 73 -11.56 -2.34 -3.17
C PHE A 73 -12.29 -1.00 -3.09
N PHE A 74 -12.86 -0.69 -1.94
CA PHE A 74 -13.51 0.60 -1.73
C PHE A 74 -12.53 1.77 -1.78
N VAL A 75 -11.36 1.59 -1.18
CA VAL A 75 -10.22 2.52 -1.22
C VAL A 75 -8.95 1.76 -0.83
N TYR A 76 -7.81 2.17 -1.37
CA TYR A 76 -6.52 1.51 -1.30
C TYR A 76 -6.47 0.15 -2.03
N TYR A 77 -5.37 -0.10 -2.72
CA TYR A 77 -5.10 -1.29 -3.51
C TYR A 77 -5.93 -1.43 -4.80
N GLU A 78 -6.90 -0.56 -5.10
CA GLU A 78 -7.61 -0.57 -6.38
C GLU A 78 -6.67 -0.34 -7.55
N GLU A 79 -5.77 0.63 -7.46
CA GLU A 79 -4.76 0.93 -8.49
C GLU A 79 -3.65 -0.12 -8.51
N VAL A 80 -3.33 -0.71 -7.35
CA VAL A 80 -2.35 -1.80 -7.25
C VAL A 80 -2.86 -3.06 -7.94
N ASP A 81 -4.13 -3.43 -7.70
CA ASP A 81 -4.82 -4.53 -8.36
C ASP A 81 -4.89 -4.31 -9.88
N PHE A 82 -5.29 -3.10 -10.29
CA PHE A 82 -5.38 -2.73 -11.70
C PHE A 82 -4.02 -2.86 -12.40
N SER A 83 -2.97 -2.29 -11.83
CA SER A 83 -1.61 -2.36 -12.37
C SER A 83 -1.07 -3.80 -12.38
N LYS A 84 -1.44 -4.61 -11.39
CA LYS A 84 -1.06 -6.03 -11.33
C LYS A 84 -1.71 -6.82 -12.47
N ARG A 85 -3.03 -6.65 -12.71
CA ARG A 85 -3.73 -7.26 -13.85
C ARG A 85 -3.16 -6.79 -15.19
N LEU A 86 -2.81 -5.51 -15.30
CA LEU A 86 -2.13 -4.97 -16.49
C LEU A 86 -0.79 -5.69 -16.73
N SER A 87 0.01 -5.89 -15.69
CA SER A 87 1.30 -6.57 -15.80
C SER A 87 1.18 -8.02 -16.24
N GLU A 88 0.09 -8.70 -15.86
CA GLU A 88 -0.16 -10.11 -16.22
C GLU A 88 -0.44 -10.30 -17.72
N ILE A 89 -0.86 -9.25 -18.42
CA ILE A 89 -1.00 -9.26 -19.88
C ILE A 89 0.18 -8.60 -20.61
N GLY A 90 1.32 -8.39 -19.92
CA GLY A 90 2.54 -7.79 -20.48
C GLY A 90 2.53 -6.26 -20.57
N GLY A 91 1.52 -5.59 -20.02
CA GLY A 91 1.47 -4.13 -19.90
C GLY A 91 2.44 -3.63 -18.83
N LYS A 92 2.79 -2.35 -18.90
CA LYS A 92 3.75 -1.72 -17.97
C LYS A 92 3.25 -0.34 -17.55
N SER A 93 3.48 0.03 -16.30
CA SER A 93 3.30 1.39 -15.81
C SER A 93 4.58 2.19 -16.04
N PHE A 94 4.45 3.42 -16.52
CA PHE A 94 5.58 4.33 -16.73
C PHE A 94 5.41 5.56 -15.85
N PHE A 95 6.43 5.88 -15.09
CA PHE A 95 6.50 7.12 -14.32
C PHE A 95 7.25 8.15 -15.15
N ASP A 96 6.63 9.30 -15.40
CA ASP A 96 7.21 10.43 -16.09
C ASP A 96 7.58 11.52 -15.08
N ALA A 97 8.88 11.77 -14.90
CA ALA A 97 9.39 12.75 -13.95
C ALA A 97 9.17 14.21 -14.37
N GLU A 98 8.88 14.46 -15.65
CA GLU A 98 8.61 15.81 -16.17
C GLU A 98 7.19 16.26 -15.83
N ILE A 99 6.26 15.30 -15.65
CA ILE A 99 4.87 15.59 -15.32
C ILE A 99 4.72 15.72 -13.80
N LYS A 100 4.28 16.88 -13.34
CA LYS A 100 4.15 17.20 -11.92
C LYS A 100 2.72 17.54 -11.57
N ALA A 101 2.23 17.03 -10.45
CA ALA A 101 0.96 17.38 -9.87
C ALA A 101 1.14 17.74 -8.39
N ILE A 102 0.35 18.70 -7.92
CA ILE A 102 0.31 19.05 -6.50
C ILE A 102 -0.78 18.20 -5.85
N HIS A 103 -0.36 17.37 -4.90
CA HIS A 103 -1.27 16.56 -4.10
C HIS A 103 -1.34 17.09 -2.68
N THR A 104 -2.47 17.68 -2.31
CA THR A 104 -2.71 18.15 -0.94
C THR A 104 -2.99 16.93 -0.05
N ARG A 105 -2.05 16.63 0.86
CA ARG A 105 -2.16 15.48 1.78
C ARG A 105 -3.31 15.58 2.78
N GLU A 106 -3.91 16.74 2.93
CA GLU A 106 -5.00 17.05 3.86
C GLU A 106 -6.37 16.66 3.27
N GLY A 107 -6.46 15.47 2.70
CA GLY A 107 -7.75 14.91 2.28
C GLY A 107 -8.64 14.57 3.49
N THR A 108 -9.91 14.36 3.21
CA THR A 108 -11.01 14.01 4.14
C THR A 108 -10.72 12.89 5.15
N THR A 109 -9.60 12.17 5.02
CA THR A 109 -9.25 11.02 5.85
C THR A 109 -8.24 11.31 6.95
N SER A 110 -7.68 12.53 7.06
CA SER A 110 -6.67 12.86 8.08
C SER A 110 -7.23 12.79 9.50
N SER A 111 -8.51 13.12 9.70
CA SER A 111 -9.22 13.08 10.98
C SER A 111 -9.69 11.69 11.42
N VAL A 112 -9.56 10.66 10.56
CA VAL A 112 -10.12 9.31 10.79
C VAL A 112 -9.06 8.23 10.70
N LYS A 113 -7.97 8.38 11.49
CA LYS A 113 -6.80 7.47 11.45
C LYS A 113 -7.16 5.99 11.60
N ALA A 114 -8.03 5.68 12.57
CA ALA A 114 -8.50 4.32 12.80
C ALA A 114 -9.22 3.72 11.58
N PHE A 115 -10.08 4.52 10.93
CA PHE A 115 -10.83 4.09 9.76
C PHE A 115 -9.93 3.90 8.53
N ARG A 116 -8.96 4.79 8.33
CA ARG A 116 -7.94 4.64 7.27
C ARG A 116 -7.13 3.35 7.45
N LEU A 117 -6.70 3.07 8.70
CA LEU A 117 -5.97 1.84 8.99
C LEU A 117 -6.82 0.62 8.66
N PHE A 118 -8.07 0.60 9.13
CA PHE A 118 -9.03 -0.47 8.83
C PHE A 118 -9.15 -0.71 7.33
N LEU A 119 -9.43 0.34 6.53
CA LEU A 119 -9.62 0.20 5.09
C LEU A 119 -8.34 -0.30 4.38
N ASN A 120 -7.17 0.20 4.79
CA ASN A 120 -5.91 -0.25 4.22
C ASN A 120 -5.63 -1.73 4.52
N LEU A 121 -5.84 -2.16 5.77
CA LEU A 121 -5.66 -3.56 6.16
C LEU A 121 -6.66 -4.49 5.47
N GLN A 122 -7.92 -4.06 5.36
CA GLN A 122 -8.97 -4.81 4.68
C GLN A 122 -8.62 -4.99 3.19
N SER A 123 -8.27 -3.91 2.51
CA SER A 123 -7.91 -3.96 1.09
C SER A 123 -6.65 -4.80 0.85
N ARG A 124 -5.64 -4.72 1.73
CA ARG A 124 -4.46 -5.58 1.70
C ARG A 124 -4.79 -7.07 1.80
N LEU A 125 -5.70 -7.44 2.68
CA LEU A 125 -6.15 -8.84 2.83
C LEU A 125 -6.92 -9.30 1.60
N LYS A 126 -7.79 -8.46 1.02
CA LYS A 126 -8.48 -8.74 -0.25
C LYS A 126 -7.49 -8.93 -1.39
N TYR A 127 -6.51 -8.04 -1.51
CA TYR A 127 -5.43 -8.17 -2.51
C TYR A 127 -4.65 -9.47 -2.33
N ALA A 128 -4.23 -9.78 -1.11
CA ALA A 128 -3.52 -11.02 -0.82
C ALA A 128 -4.35 -12.26 -1.15
N LYS A 129 -5.65 -12.25 -0.85
CA LYS A 129 -6.56 -13.35 -1.20
C LYS A 129 -6.71 -13.52 -2.71
N LYS A 130 -6.71 -12.44 -3.47
CA LYS A 130 -6.87 -12.45 -4.93
C LYS A 130 -5.60 -12.87 -5.66
N HIS A 131 -4.43 -12.37 -5.25
CA HIS A 131 -3.19 -12.47 -6.03
C HIS A 131 -2.14 -13.43 -5.46
N PHE A 132 -2.27 -13.87 -4.21
CA PHE A 132 -1.28 -14.77 -3.62
C PHE A 132 -1.78 -16.21 -3.56
N LYS A 133 -0.85 -17.17 -3.58
CA LYS A 133 -1.16 -18.55 -3.22
C LYS A 133 -1.61 -18.61 -1.74
N SER A 134 -2.31 -19.68 -1.36
CA SER A 134 -2.83 -19.85 0.00
C SER A 134 -1.79 -19.61 1.10
N SER A 135 -0.57 -20.11 0.96
CA SER A 135 0.51 -19.87 1.93
C SER A 135 0.87 -18.40 2.07
N GLY A 136 0.92 -17.66 0.94
CA GLY A 136 1.17 -16.22 0.93
C GLY A 136 0.04 -15.42 1.60
N TYR A 137 -1.21 -15.78 1.32
CA TYR A 137 -2.37 -15.18 1.98
C TYR A 137 -2.31 -15.39 3.50
N TRP A 138 -2.07 -16.61 3.96
CA TRP A 138 -2.00 -16.91 5.39
C TRP A 138 -0.81 -16.23 6.08
N CYS A 139 0.32 -16.06 5.39
CA CYS A 139 1.44 -15.26 5.87
C CYS A 139 1.02 -13.80 6.11
N VAL A 140 0.36 -13.16 5.11
CA VAL A 140 -0.12 -11.78 5.25
C VAL A 140 -1.17 -11.66 6.34
N TRP A 141 -2.08 -12.61 6.43
CA TRP A 141 -3.10 -12.67 7.48
C TRP A 141 -2.45 -12.72 8.87
N PHE A 142 -1.49 -13.64 9.07
CA PHE A 142 -0.77 -13.77 10.33
C PHE A 142 -0.01 -12.48 10.69
N CYS A 143 0.70 -11.90 9.72
CA CYS A 143 1.39 -10.63 9.92
C CYS A 143 0.41 -9.53 10.36
N THR A 144 -0.75 -9.45 9.70
CA THR A 144 -1.75 -8.41 9.97
C THR A 144 -2.32 -8.51 11.37
N PHE A 145 -2.64 -9.71 11.85
CA PHE A 145 -3.37 -9.87 13.11
C PHE A 145 -2.48 -10.09 14.34
N PHE A 146 -1.25 -10.57 14.16
CA PHE A 146 -0.38 -10.91 15.27
C PHE A 146 0.91 -10.09 15.34
N ILE A 147 1.57 -9.87 14.21
CA ILE A 147 2.86 -9.18 14.21
C ILE A 147 2.68 -7.65 14.21
N GLU A 148 1.92 -7.13 13.26
CA GLU A 148 1.81 -5.67 13.10
C GLU A 148 1.16 -4.94 14.28
N PRO A 149 0.14 -5.45 14.98
CA PRO A 149 -0.36 -4.77 16.17
C PRO A 149 0.73 -4.53 17.21
N LEU A 150 1.60 -5.52 17.40
CA LEU A 150 2.71 -5.44 18.37
C LEU A 150 3.79 -4.46 17.90
N THR A 151 4.29 -4.64 16.67
CA THR A 151 5.38 -3.78 16.14
C THR A 151 4.94 -2.33 15.99
N ARG A 152 3.69 -2.08 15.58
CA ARG A 152 3.11 -0.73 15.52
C ARG A 152 2.95 -0.13 16.91
N SER A 153 2.46 -0.89 17.89
CA SER A 153 2.32 -0.42 19.27
C SER A 153 3.68 -0.03 19.85
N VAL A 154 4.69 -0.90 19.69
CA VAL A 154 6.07 -0.60 20.13
C VAL A 154 6.60 0.65 19.43
N SER A 155 6.45 0.76 18.11
CA SER A 155 6.89 1.95 17.35
C SER A 155 6.21 3.24 17.83
N LEU A 156 4.93 3.20 18.18
CA LEU A 156 4.20 4.36 18.71
C LEU A 156 4.64 4.71 20.12
N LEU A 157 4.91 3.73 20.98
CA LEU A 157 5.40 3.96 22.35
C LEU A 157 6.74 4.69 22.40
N PHE A 158 7.60 4.46 21.41
CA PHE A 158 8.91 5.13 21.28
C PHE A 158 8.92 6.35 20.35
N SER A 159 7.73 6.87 20.00
CA SER A 159 7.57 8.08 19.15
C SER A 159 6.74 9.14 19.87
N ASP A 160 6.75 10.35 19.33
CA ASP A 160 5.90 11.47 19.79
C ASP A 160 4.39 11.26 19.49
N LYS A 161 4.05 10.09 18.91
CA LYS A 161 2.69 9.75 18.48
C LYS A 161 1.98 8.73 19.39
N LYS A 162 2.34 8.67 20.65
CA LYS A 162 1.71 7.77 21.65
C LYS A 162 0.18 7.91 21.73
N ASN A 163 -0.33 9.11 21.46
CA ASN A 163 -1.76 9.42 21.41
C ASN A 163 -2.51 8.71 20.25
N GLU A 164 -1.80 8.11 19.29
CA GLU A 164 -2.41 7.34 18.20
C GLU A 164 -2.66 5.86 18.54
N ILE A 165 -2.23 5.38 19.71
CA ILE A 165 -2.43 3.98 20.14
C ILE A 165 -3.92 3.61 20.20
N PRO A 166 -4.85 4.43 20.73
CA PRO A 166 -6.27 4.12 20.69
C PRO A 166 -6.81 3.96 19.26
N ASP A 167 -6.37 4.80 18.32
CA ASP A 167 -6.76 4.70 16.91
C ASP A 167 -6.23 3.42 16.26
N LEU A 168 -5.03 2.97 16.64
CA LEU A 168 -4.48 1.69 16.19
C LEU A 168 -5.42 0.55 16.57
N PHE A 169 -5.74 0.42 17.85
CA PHE A 169 -6.62 -0.68 18.31
C PHE A 169 -8.03 -0.57 17.77
N LYS A 170 -8.58 0.64 17.64
CA LYS A 170 -9.88 0.87 17.00
C LYS A 170 -9.89 0.42 15.54
N GLY A 171 -8.80 0.67 14.79
CA GLY A 171 -8.66 0.20 13.41
C GLY A 171 -8.68 -1.33 13.31
N TYR A 172 -7.97 -2.04 14.19
CA TYR A 172 -7.99 -3.50 14.25
C TYR A 172 -9.34 -4.05 14.70
N TRP A 173 -10.00 -3.40 15.66
CA TRP A 173 -11.34 -3.77 16.08
C TRP A 173 -12.35 -3.67 14.93
N LEU A 174 -12.30 -2.56 14.15
CA LEU A 174 -13.11 -2.41 12.94
C LEU A 174 -12.84 -3.52 11.93
N LEU A 175 -11.58 -3.92 11.75
CA LEU A 175 -11.21 -5.01 10.85
C LEU A 175 -11.78 -6.35 11.28
N LEU A 176 -11.81 -6.63 12.58
CA LEU A 176 -12.40 -7.86 13.14
C LEU A 176 -13.94 -7.87 13.01
N LYS A 177 -14.58 -6.71 13.24
CA LYS A 177 -16.05 -6.58 13.19
C LYS A 177 -16.62 -6.68 11.77
N ASN A 178 -15.86 -6.22 10.75
CA ASN A 178 -16.31 -6.17 9.35
C ASN A 178 -15.61 -7.24 8.46
N ARG A 179 -15.35 -8.37 9.02
CA ARG A 179 -14.68 -9.51 8.39
C ARG A 179 -15.65 -10.38 7.59
#